data_5238eb5e71a7f0ab98523f4b1856176b
#
_entry.id   5238eb5e71a7f0ab98523f4b1856176b
#
_cell.length_a   1.000
_cell.length_b   1.000
_cell.length_c   1.000
_cell.angle_alpha   90.00
_cell.angle_beta   90.00
_cell.angle_gamma   90.00
#
_symmetry.space_group_name_H-M   'P 1'
#
loop_
_entity.id
_entity.type
_entity.pdbx_description
1 polymer ?
#
loop_
_entity_poly.entity_id
_entity_poly.type
_entity_poly.pdbx_seq_one_letter_code
_entity_poly.pdbx_strand_id
1 'polypeptide(L)'
;MEEYSEAVLDHFYNPRNVGEIKDADGVGEVGNMKCGDVMHIYIKVAEKDGKEIIEDVKFKTLGCAAAIATSSMMTELVKGKTLEEAAKVSKDDINVALGILPKQKYHCSMLSADGIQRAIADYRSKKEHKDE
;
A
#
# COMPACT_ATOMS: atom_id res chain seq x y z
N MET A 1 -16.60 5.28 -21.07
CA MET A 1 -16.03 4.64 -19.87
C MET A 1 -14.57 4.32 -20.11
N GLU A 2 -13.75 4.64 -19.15
CA GLU A 2 -12.31 4.36 -19.26
C GLU A 2 -12.08 2.86 -19.28
N GLU A 3 -11.11 2.45 -20.10
CA GLU A 3 -10.76 1.05 -20.18
C GLU A 3 -9.71 0.72 -19.12
N TYR A 4 -10.09 -0.17 -18.20
CA TYR A 4 -9.18 -0.72 -17.23
C TYR A 4 -8.77 -2.13 -17.66
N SER A 5 -7.54 -2.52 -17.34
CA SER A 5 -7.06 -3.88 -17.61
C SER A 5 -7.86 -4.91 -16.77
N GLU A 6 -7.73 -6.17 -17.15
CA GLU A 6 -8.36 -7.26 -16.38
C GLU A 6 -7.79 -7.27 -14.95
N ALA A 7 -6.51 -6.99 -14.78
CA ALA A 7 -5.88 -6.97 -13.46
C ALA A 7 -6.47 -5.87 -12.59
N VAL A 8 -6.69 -4.67 -13.15
CA VAL A 8 -7.32 -3.57 -12.41
C VAL A 8 -8.73 -3.96 -11.99
N LEU A 9 -9.52 -4.51 -12.90
CA LEU A 9 -10.89 -4.90 -12.59
C LEU A 9 -10.94 -6.01 -11.54
N ASP A 10 -10.03 -6.98 -11.64
CA ASP A 10 -9.95 -8.05 -10.66
C ASP A 10 -9.66 -7.50 -9.27
N HIS A 11 -8.66 -6.62 -9.15
CA HIS A 11 -8.31 -6.03 -7.86
C HIS A 11 -9.38 -5.08 -7.34
N PHE A 12 -10.17 -4.48 -8.22
CA PHE A 12 -11.29 -3.64 -7.79
C PHE A 12 -12.45 -4.47 -7.26
N TYR A 13 -12.85 -5.52 -7.98
CA TYR A 13 -13.99 -6.35 -7.59
C TYR A 13 -13.64 -7.34 -6.47
N ASN A 14 -12.40 -7.77 -6.41
CA ASN A 14 -11.92 -8.74 -5.42
C ASN A 14 -10.67 -8.20 -4.72
N PRO A 15 -10.77 -7.06 -4.02
CA PRO A 15 -9.58 -6.47 -3.41
C PRO A 15 -9.00 -7.37 -2.33
N ARG A 16 -7.68 -7.44 -2.29
CA ARG A 16 -6.94 -8.24 -1.34
C ARG A 16 -6.49 -7.34 -0.19
N ASN A 17 -6.49 -7.92 1.01
CA ASN A 17 -5.92 -7.27 2.18
C ASN A 17 -6.63 -5.96 2.56
N VAL A 18 -7.95 -5.93 2.44
CA VAL A 18 -8.76 -4.79 2.85
C VAL A 18 -9.02 -4.87 4.34
N GLY A 19 -8.92 -3.76 5.05
CA GLY A 19 -9.28 -3.68 6.45
C GLY A 19 -8.26 -2.96 7.30
N GLU A 20 -8.32 -3.19 8.59
CA GLU A 20 -7.41 -2.61 9.56
C GLU A 20 -6.66 -3.72 10.29
N ILE A 21 -5.51 -3.35 10.85
CA ILE A 21 -4.79 -4.20 11.81
C ILE A 21 -4.83 -3.43 13.12
N LYS A 22 -5.54 -3.97 14.14
CA LYS A 22 -5.73 -3.28 15.42
C LYS A 22 -4.42 -2.94 16.13
N ASP A 23 -3.49 -3.87 16.09
CA ASP A 23 -2.19 -3.70 16.73
C ASP A 23 -1.10 -3.53 15.68
N ALA A 24 -1.37 -2.75 14.66
CA ALA A 24 -0.41 -2.50 13.59
C ALA A 24 0.90 -1.95 14.13
N ASP A 25 2.00 -2.44 13.59
CA ASP A 25 3.32 -1.96 13.96
C ASP A 25 3.63 -0.63 13.28
N GLY A 26 3.05 -0.38 12.12
CA GLY A 26 3.16 0.89 11.43
C GLY A 26 1.88 1.24 10.70
N VAL A 27 1.55 2.53 10.64
CA VAL A 27 0.38 3.04 9.94
C VAL A 27 0.80 4.21 9.07
N GLY A 28 0.46 4.16 7.79
CA GLY A 28 0.68 5.26 6.87
C GLY A 28 -0.65 5.84 6.42
N GLU A 29 -0.76 7.15 6.46
CA GLU A 29 -1.94 7.85 5.96
C GLU A 29 -1.50 8.83 4.89
N VAL A 30 -2.11 8.74 3.73
CA VAL A 30 -1.80 9.60 2.59
C VAL A 30 -3.09 10.03 1.91
N GLY A 31 -2.98 11.08 1.11
CA GLY A 31 -4.08 11.54 0.29
C GLY A 31 -4.53 12.93 0.64
N ASN A 32 -5.58 13.34 -0.05
CA ASN A 32 -6.14 14.68 0.08
C ASN A 32 -7.64 14.57 0.30
N MET A 33 -8.11 14.99 1.45
CA MET A 33 -9.52 14.92 1.79
C MET A 33 -10.38 15.77 0.85
N LYS A 34 -9.84 16.85 0.30
CA LYS A 34 -10.57 17.69 -0.65
C LYS A 34 -10.89 16.94 -1.94
N CYS A 35 -10.03 16.01 -2.33
CA CYS A 35 -10.23 15.21 -3.54
C CYS A 35 -10.89 13.85 -3.26
N GLY A 36 -11.10 13.54 -2.00
CA GLY A 36 -11.69 12.26 -1.60
C GLY A 36 -10.76 11.07 -1.70
N ASP A 37 -9.50 11.30 -2.00
CA ASP A 37 -8.51 10.23 -2.14
C ASP A 37 -7.71 10.09 -0.86
N VAL A 38 -8.30 9.44 0.13
CA VAL A 38 -7.63 9.17 1.40
C VAL A 38 -7.35 7.68 1.50
N MET A 39 -6.15 7.34 1.94
CA MET A 39 -5.71 5.96 2.03
C MET A 39 -4.97 5.71 3.33
N HIS A 40 -5.35 4.64 4.03
CA HIS A 40 -4.67 4.21 5.25
C HIS A 40 -4.03 2.86 4.98
N ILE A 41 -2.76 2.72 5.32
CA ILE A 41 -2.00 1.49 5.15
C ILE A 41 -1.54 1.02 6.52
N TYR A 42 -1.82 -0.24 6.85
CA TYR A 42 -1.45 -0.85 8.12
C TYR A 42 -0.47 -1.99 7.85
N ILE A 43 0.62 -2.04 8.61
CA ILE A 43 1.58 -3.13 8.48
C ILE A 43 1.84 -3.81 9.81
N LYS A 44 2.08 -5.11 9.74
CA LYS A 44 2.56 -5.92 10.84
C LYS A 44 3.94 -6.42 10.46
N VAL A 45 4.91 -6.23 11.32
CA VAL A 45 6.31 -6.57 11.05
C VAL A 45 6.72 -7.78 11.87
N ALA A 46 7.44 -8.70 11.24
CA ALA A 46 8.01 -9.86 11.92
C ALA A 46 9.49 -9.94 11.56
N GLU A 47 10.26 -10.63 12.40
CA GLU A 47 11.66 -10.85 12.12
C GLU A 47 11.83 -12.28 11.61
N LYS A 48 12.53 -12.43 10.50
CA LYS A 48 12.80 -13.72 9.89
C LYS A 48 14.23 -13.73 9.36
N ASP A 49 15.02 -14.73 9.82
CA ASP A 49 16.42 -14.87 9.39
C ASP A 49 17.24 -13.60 9.60
N GLY A 50 16.97 -12.89 10.71
CA GLY A 50 17.68 -11.67 11.05
C GLY A 50 17.22 -10.43 10.29
N LYS A 51 16.16 -10.54 9.49
CA LYS A 51 15.62 -9.43 8.72
C LYS A 51 14.18 -9.14 9.10
N GLU A 52 13.82 -7.86 9.10
CA GLU A 52 12.43 -7.45 9.34
C GLU A 52 11.66 -7.56 8.03
N ILE A 53 10.54 -8.27 8.09
CA ILE A 53 9.66 -8.46 6.93
C ILE A 53 8.26 -7.94 7.24
N ILE A 54 7.51 -7.66 6.19
CA ILE A 54 6.09 -7.32 6.32
C ILE A 54 5.32 -8.63 6.40
N GLU A 55 4.94 -9.00 7.63
CA GLU A 55 4.18 -10.22 7.88
C GLU A 55 2.74 -10.11 7.38
N ASP A 56 2.14 -8.93 7.56
CA ASP A 56 0.79 -8.67 7.09
C ASP A 56 0.68 -7.19 6.72
N VAL A 57 -0.20 -6.89 5.79
CA VAL A 57 -0.46 -5.54 5.33
C VAL A 57 -1.94 -5.44 4.96
N LYS A 58 -2.58 -4.35 5.39
CA LYS A 58 -3.97 -4.09 5.03
C LYS A 58 -4.15 -2.62 4.67
N PHE A 59 -5.22 -2.33 3.97
CA PHE A 59 -5.51 -0.96 3.59
C PHE A 59 -6.98 -0.64 3.69
N LYS A 60 -7.26 0.66 3.84
CA LYS A 60 -8.60 1.24 3.71
C LYS A 60 -8.46 2.48 2.85
N THR A 61 -9.41 2.68 1.96
CA THR A 61 -9.42 3.88 1.12
C THR A 61 -10.84 4.31 0.83
N LEU A 62 -11.02 5.62 0.69
CA LEU A 62 -12.29 6.22 0.26
C LEU A 62 -12.21 6.66 -1.20
N GLY A 63 -11.17 6.28 -1.90
CA GLY A 63 -10.97 6.69 -3.29
C GLY A 63 -11.77 5.90 -4.30
N CYS A 64 -11.46 6.15 -5.56
CA CYS A 64 -12.14 5.52 -6.69
C CYS A 64 -11.68 4.07 -6.93
N ALA A 65 -12.21 3.44 -7.99
CA ALA A 65 -11.83 2.07 -8.35
C ALA A 65 -10.32 1.92 -8.53
N ALA A 66 -9.65 2.91 -9.12
CA ALA A 66 -8.21 2.87 -9.29
C ALA A 66 -7.47 2.93 -7.95
N ALA A 67 -7.99 3.69 -6.98
CA ALA A 67 -7.39 3.75 -5.63
C ALA A 67 -7.48 2.39 -4.95
N ILE A 68 -8.59 1.71 -5.07
CA ILE A 68 -8.77 0.37 -4.51
C ILE A 68 -7.84 -0.63 -5.20
N ALA A 69 -7.79 -0.60 -6.54
CA ALA A 69 -6.98 -1.54 -7.30
C ALA A 69 -5.48 -1.34 -7.05
N THR A 70 -5.01 -0.09 -7.02
CA THR A 70 -3.59 0.19 -6.78
C THR A 70 -3.18 -0.20 -5.36
N SER A 71 -4.04 0.06 -4.38
CA SER A 71 -3.78 -0.33 -2.99
C SER A 71 -3.74 -1.84 -2.84
N SER A 72 -4.70 -2.54 -3.44
CA SER A 72 -4.75 -3.99 -3.43
C SER A 72 -3.48 -4.60 -4.04
N MET A 73 -3.08 -4.12 -5.22
CA MET A 73 -1.87 -4.60 -5.87
C MET A 73 -0.64 -4.28 -5.03
N MET A 74 -0.55 -3.08 -4.46
CA MET A 74 0.57 -2.70 -3.61
C MET A 74 0.72 -3.69 -2.44
N THR A 75 -0.38 -4.07 -1.79
CA THR A 75 -0.31 -5.01 -0.67
C THR A 75 0.24 -6.37 -1.11
N GLU A 76 -0.12 -6.83 -2.31
CA GLU A 76 0.41 -8.09 -2.83
C GLU A 76 1.90 -8.00 -3.15
N LEU A 77 2.36 -6.84 -3.62
CA LEU A 77 3.76 -6.63 -3.95
C LEU A 77 4.66 -6.55 -2.71
N VAL A 78 4.14 -6.09 -1.58
CA VAL A 78 4.96 -5.88 -0.38
C VAL A 78 4.82 -6.98 0.68
N LYS A 79 3.72 -7.71 0.69
CA LYS A 79 3.51 -8.74 1.71
C LYS A 79 4.56 -9.83 1.61
N GLY A 80 5.21 -10.11 2.72
CA GLY A 80 6.28 -11.11 2.77
C GLY A 80 7.65 -10.58 2.37
N LYS A 81 7.74 -9.32 1.97
CA LYS A 81 9.02 -8.70 1.58
C LYS A 81 9.68 -8.06 2.80
N THR A 82 11.01 -7.86 2.69
CA THR A 82 11.70 -7.11 3.74
C THR A 82 11.24 -5.65 3.70
N LEU A 83 11.45 -4.94 4.80
CA LEU A 83 11.09 -3.52 4.83
C LEU A 83 11.85 -2.73 3.75
N GLU A 84 13.12 -3.10 3.51
CA GLU A 84 13.92 -2.44 2.48
C GLU A 84 13.34 -2.67 1.09
N GLU A 85 12.97 -3.90 0.78
CA GLU A 85 12.35 -4.23 -0.51
C GLU A 85 11.00 -3.53 -0.68
N ALA A 86 10.18 -3.56 0.37
CA ALA A 86 8.87 -2.93 0.33
C ALA A 86 8.97 -1.42 0.13
N ALA A 87 9.96 -0.77 0.76
CA ALA A 87 10.16 0.67 0.63
C ALA A 87 10.57 1.08 -0.78
N LYS A 88 11.08 0.15 -1.58
CA LYS A 88 11.48 0.42 -2.96
C LYS A 88 10.35 0.23 -3.97
N VAL A 89 9.21 -0.31 -3.55
CA VAL A 89 8.07 -0.47 -4.46
C VAL A 89 7.61 0.91 -4.90
N SER A 90 7.64 1.15 -6.20
CA SER A 90 7.32 2.44 -6.79
C SER A 90 5.96 2.43 -7.46
N LYS A 91 5.49 3.64 -7.82
CA LYS A 91 4.27 3.76 -8.62
C LYS A 91 4.38 3.01 -9.94
N ASP A 92 5.58 2.96 -10.52
CA ASP A 92 5.79 2.26 -11.77
C ASP A 92 5.66 0.75 -11.59
N ASP A 93 6.14 0.21 -10.47
CA ASP A 93 5.98 -1.21 -10.16
C ASP A 93 4.50 -1.58 -10.07
N ILE A 94 3.71 -0.73 -9.44
CA ILE A 94 2.27 -0.96 -9.30
C ILE A 94 1.60 -0.88 -10.67
N ASN A 95 1.94 0.14 -11.47
CA ASN A 95 1.37 0.30 -12.80
C ASN A 95 1.70 -0.88 -13.71
N VAL A 96 2.94 -1.36 -13.69
CA VAL A 96 3.35 -2.51 -14.50
C VAL A 96 2.58 -3.76 -14.06
N ALA A 97 2.45 -3.99 -12.76
CA ALA A 97 1.75 -5.16 -12.23
C ALA A 97 0.26 -5.16 -12.59
N LEU A 98 -0.35 -3.98 -12.65
CA LEU A 98 -1.76 -3.84 -13.00
C LEU A 98 -2.00 -3.83 -14.51
N GLY A 99 -0.94 -3.66 -15.31
CA GLY A 99 -1.06 -3.49 -16.75
C GLY A 99 -1.33 -2.03 -17.11
N ILE A 100 -2.32 -1.77 -17.95
CA ILE A 100 -2.60 -0.40 -18.39
C ILE A 100 -3.51 0.31 -17.39
N LEU A 101 -3.06 1.46 -16.88
CA LEU A 101 -3.85 2.33 -16.04
C LEU A 101 -3.97 3.69 -16.75
N PRO A 102 -5.18 4.30 -16.82
CA PRO A 102 -5.31 5.64 -17.43
C PRO A 102 -4.41 6.65 -16.75
N LYS A 103 -3.79 7.52 -17.54
CA LYS A 103 -2.82 8.50 -17.03
C LYS A 103 -3.38 9.38 -15.91
N GLN A 104 -4.65 9.76 -16.01
CA GLN A 104 -5.28 10.58 -14.99
C GLN A 104 -5.45 9.86 -13.64
N LYS A 105 -5.18 8.55 -13.61
CA LYS A 105 -5.23 7.75 -12.39
C LYS A 105 -3.85 7.36 -11.85
N TYR A 106 -2.77 7.83 -12.47
CA TYR A 106 -1.42 7.53 -12.00
C TYR A 106 -1.16 8.02 -10.58
N HIS A 107 -1.87 9.08 -10.16
CA HIS A 107 -1.73 9.58 -8.79
C HIS A 107 -2.13 8.54 -7.75
N CYS A 108 -3.05 7.64 -8.09
CA CYS A 108 -3.47 6.57 -7.17
C CYS A 108 -2.31 5.61 -6.88
N SER A 109 -1.53 5.26 -7.92
CA SER A 109 -0.34 4.41 -7.74
C SER A 109 0.71 5.11 -6.90
N MET A 110 0.90 6.41 -7.12
CA MET A 110 1.83 7.21 -6.34
C MET A 110 1.42 7.25 -4.87
N LEU A 111 0.13 7.45 -4.60
CA LEU A 111 -0.38 7.46 -3.22
C LEU A 111 -0.19 6.10 -2.55
N SER A 112 -0.42 5.01 -3.25
CA SER A 112 -0.23 3.67 -2.70
C SER A 112 1.24 3.43 -2.34
N ALA A 113 2.17 3.84 -3.22
CA ALA A 113 3.59 3.71 -2.96
C ALA A 113 4.01 4.60 -1.77
N ASP A 114 3.52 5.83 -1.71
CA ASP A 114 3.81 6.73 -0.60
C ASP A 114 3.24 6.19 0.72
N GLY A 115 2.06 5.58 0.65
CA GLY A 115 1.40 5.03 1.83
C GLY A 115 2.21 3.94 2.50
N ILE A 116 2.75 3.00 1.72
CA ILE A 116 3.57 1.93 2.29
C ILE A 116 4.88 2.49 2.86
N GLN A 117 5.47 3.47 2.19
CA GLN A 117 6.69 4.11 2.70
C GLN A 117 6.43 4.82 4.04
N ARG A 118 5.29 5.48 4.17
CA ARG A 118 4.90 6.14 5.42
C ARG A 118 4.64 5.15 6.54
N ALA A 119 4.00 4.01 6.23
CA ALA A 119 3.77 2.97 7.21
C ALA A 119 5.09 2.41 7.75
N ILE A 120 6.05 2.19 6.86
CA ILE A 120 7.38 1.71 7.23
C ILE A 120 8.11 2.76 8.07
N ALA A 121 8.03 4.03 7.68
CA ALA A 121 8.66 5.12 8.43
C ALA A 121 8.04 5.24 9.82
N ASP A 122 6.73 5.10 9.94
CA ASP A 122 6.04 5.12 11.22
C ASP A 122 6.52 3.98 12.12
N TYR A 123 6.64 2.78 11.59
CA TYR A 123 7.17 1.64 12.33
C TYR A 123 8.59 1.91 12.83
N ARG A 124 9.47 2.40 11.96
CA ARG A 124 10.86 2.69 12.32
C ARG A 124 10.96 3.77 13.40
N SER A 125 10.12 4.78 13.30
CA SER A 125 10.06 5.84 14.31
C SER A 125 9.63 5.30 15.68
N LYS A 126 8.61 4.46 15.72
CA LYS A 126 8.14 3.84 16.96
C LYS A 126 9.19 2.92 17.56
N LYS A 127 9.90 2.19 16.73
CA LYS A 127 10.97 1.29 17.18
C LYS A 127 12.11 2.07 17.83
N GLU A 128 12.53 3.19 17.23
CA GLU A 128 13.57 4.05 17.78
C GLU A 128 13.17 4.59 19.15
N HIS A 129 11.93 5.02 19.30
CA HIS A 129 11.41 5.53 20.58
C HIS A 129 11.36 4.46 21.66
N LYS A 130 11.09 3.21 21.29
CA LYS A 130 11.06 2.10 22.24
C LYS A 130 12.46 1.75 22.76
N ASP A 131 13.47 1.95 21.92
CA ASP A 131 14.85 1.62 22.28
C ASP A 131 15.48 2.69 23.16
N GLU A 132 14.82 3.81 23.35
CA GLU A 132 15.22 4.86 24.30
C GLU A 132 14.63 4.53 25.68
#